data_7bdfca944fc5104817b95f1aa98eec4a
#
_entry.id   7bdfca944fc5104817b95f1aa98eec4a
#
_cell.length_a   1.000
_cell.length_b   1.000
_cell.length_c   1.000
_cell.angle_alpha   90.00
_cell.angle_beta   90.00
_cell.angle_gamma   90.00
#
_symmetry.space_group_name_H-M   'P 1'
#
loop_
_entity.id
_entity.type
_entity.pdbx_description
1 polymer ?
#
loop_
_entity_poly.entity_id
_entity_poly.type
_entity_poly.pdbx_seq_one_letter_code
_entity_poly.pdbx_strand_id
1 'polypeptide(L)'
;MAPAIQRQWLVARRPVGRPIEPADFELKECPVEEPSPGEVLVRTVYLSFDPAQKSWMENAAGYMAPVEIGGVMPGSGAGVVVRSGHPDFGPGDAVYGRLGWRDYATVPADALDKAPEGVPLDAVLSVLGGTGRTAYLALMKVGQPVAGDTLVISGAAGATGSLVGQIGKIAGCRVIGIAGGPEKCAWLTQELGFDAAIDYRHEKVRARLRDLAPAGVDIFFDNVGGEILNDALARLAARAPVVICGAISRYNFDPRSPQMPEGPRNYFNVVFTGATIQGFLMPQHERDYPEADARLAQWVRAGRITPRADVQRGFENAPATLMRLFEGRNVGKQLLQVEAD
;
A
#
# COMPACT_ATOMS: atom_id res chain seq x y z
N MET A 1 9.82 9.35 29.92
CA MET A 1 11.23 9.08 29.58
C MET A 1 11.25 7.88 28.65
N ALA A 2 12.15 7.83 27.63
CA ALA A 2 12.34 6.62 26.84
C ALA A 2 12.87 5.50 27.75
N PRO A 3 12.54 4.23 27.47
CA PRO A 3 13.13 3.10 28.17
C PRO A 3 14.62 2.98 27.82
N ALA A 4 15.38 2.22 28.58
CA ALA A 4 16.80 1.96 28.29
C ALA A 4 16.99 0.97 27.12
N ILE A 5 15.98 0.16 26.83
CA ILE A 5 15.98 -0.92 25.85
C ILE A 5 14.84 -0.71 24.85
N GLN A 6 15.12 -0.93 23.58
CA GLN A 6 14.16 -1.00 22.48
C GLN A 6 14.11 -2.39 21.88
N ARG A 7 13.01 -2.71 21.20
CA ARG A 7 12.84 -3.94 20.42
C ARG A 7 12.84 -3.63 18.95
N GLN A 8 13.41 -4.52 18.16
CA GLN A 8 13.44 -4.41 16.71
C GLN A 8 13.32 -5.78 16.05
N TRP A 9 12.64 -5.83 14.92
CA TRP A 9 12.58 -7.00 14.08
C TRP A 9 13.65 -6.94 12.99
N LEU A 10 14.45 -7.99 12.89
CA LEU A 10 15.51 -8.14 11.91
C LEU A 10 15.07 -9.12 10.81
N VAL A 11 15.60 -8.94 9.60
CA VAL A 11 15.49 -9.93 8.53
C VAL A 11 16.48 -11.06 8.79
N ALA A 12 15.98 -12.23 9.17
CA ALA A 12 16.82 -13.41 9.46
C ALA A 12 17.09 -14.25 8.21
N ARG A 13 16.11 -14.33 7.29
CA ARG A 13 16.21 -15.12 6.04
C ARG A 13 15.44 -14.41 4.92
N ARG A 14 15.81 -14.71 3.67
CA ARG A 14 15.10 -14.19 2.49
C ARG A 14 14.04 -15.20 1.99
N PRO A 15 12.76 -14.82 1.88
CA PRO A 15 11.68 -15.71 1.44
C PRO A 15 11.57 -15.84 -0.09
N VAL A 16 12.69 -16.00 -0.80
CA VAL A 16 12.72 -16.02 -2.26
C VAL A 16 11.95 -17.23 -2.79
N GLY A 17 10.98 -16.99 -3.68
CA GLY A 17 10.20 -18.01 -4.36
C GLY A 17 9.23 -18.82 -3.48
N ARG A 18 8.95 -18.35 -2.28
CA ARG A 18 8.04 -18.99 -1.32
C ARG A 18 7.28 -17.95 -0.48
N PRO A 19 6.20 -18.34 0.19
CA PRO A 19 5.57 -17.49 1.21
C PRO A 19 6.53 -17.09 2.33
N ILE A 20 6.23 -15.96 2.96
CA ILE A 20 6.91 -15.50 4.18
C ILE A 20 6.54 -16.45 5.34
N GLU A 21 7.51 -16.75 6.18
CA GLU A 21 7.37 -17.55 7.40
C GLU A 21 7.85 -16.77 8.62
N PRO A 22 7.35 -17.05 9.84
CA PRO A 22 7.81 -16.40 11.07
C PRO A 22 9.33 -16.46 11.27
N ALA A 23 9.97 -17.57 10.89
CA ALA A 23 11.41 -17.77 10.99
C ALA A 23 12.25 -16.94 9.98
N ASP A 24 11.63 -16.14 9.12
CA ASP A 24 12.32 -15.17 8.28
C ASP A 24 12.67 -13.90 9.04
N PHE A 25 12.18 -13.78 10.28
CA PHE A 25 12.41 -12.65 11.16
C PHE A 25 13.01 -13.07 12.49
N GLU A 26 13.77 -12.16 13.10
CA GLU A 26 14.32 -12.30 14.44
C GLU A 26 13.96 -11.07 15.27
N LEU A 27 13.34 -11.27 16.45
CA LEU A 27 13.12 -10.20 17.41
C LEU A 27 14.37 -10.00 18.26
N LYS A 28 14.88 -8.78 18.29
CA LYS A 28 16.08 -8.42 19.06
C LYS A 28 15.82 -7.23 19.98
N GLU A 29 16.34 -7.31 21.18
CA GLU A 29 16.44 -6.17 22.10
C GLU A 29 17.82 -5.52 21.98
N CYS A 30 17.85 -4.18 22.03
CA CYS A 30 19.08 -3.40 22.04
C CYS A 30 18.87 -2.09 22.82
N PRO A 31 19.95 -1.42 23.25
CA PRO A 31 19.85 -0.11 23.87
C PRO A 31 19.17 0.89 22.95
N VAL A 32 18.38 1.81 23.52
CA VAL A 32 17.85 2.97 22.79
C VAL A 32 19.01 3.93 22.49
N GLU A 33 19.16 4.26 21.22
CA GLU A 33 20.17 5.21 20.77
C GLU A 33 19.73 6.65 21.00
N GLU A 34 20.61 7.47 21.61
CA GLU A 34 20.36 8.90 21.74
C GLU A 34 20.49 9.58 20.39
N PRO A 35 19.56 10.49 20.02
CA PRO A 35 19.65 11.18 18.74
C PRO A 35 20.85 12.13 18.68
N SER A 36 21.67 11.98 17.67
CA SER A 36 22.75 12.89 17.29
C SER A 36 22.16 14.17 16.65
N PRO A 37 22.96 15.23 16.41
CA PRO A 37 22.52 16.40 15.64
C PRO A 37 21.95 15.99 14.28
N GLY A 38 20.72 16.41 13.99
CA GLY A 38 19.99 16.04 12.78
C GLY A 38 19.13 14.77 12.88
N GLU A 39 19.17 14.07 14.02
CA GLU A 39 18.36 12.88 14.26
C GLU A 39 17.22 13.11 15.25
N VAL A 40 16.23 12.25 15.21
CA VAL A 40 15.02 12.30 16.05
C VAL A 40 14.74 10.92 16.62
N LEU A 41 14.54 10.80 17.93
CA LEU A 41 14.07 9.61 18.61
C LEU A 41 12.53 9.63 18.65
N VAL A 42 11.93 8.64 18.01
CA VAL A 42 10.47 8.47 17.93
C VAL A 42 10.04 7.22 18.70
N ARG A 43 9.03 7.34 19.56
CA ARG A 43 8.28 6.19 20.07
C ARG A 43 7.24 5.84 19.02
N THR A 44 7.37 4.65 18.44
CA THR A 44 6.45 4.15 17.42
C THR A 44 5.11 3.79 18.05
N VAL A 45 4.03 4.32 17.48
CA VAL A 45 2.64 4.00 17.87
C VAL A 45 2.07 2.98 16.90
N TYR A 46 2.27 3.20 15.60
CA TYR A 46 1.81 2.28 14.54
C TYR A 46 2.94 1.94 13.58
N LEU A 47 2.99 0.66 13.20
CA LEU A 47 3.74 0.19 12.04
C LEU A 47 2.80 -0.03 10.85
N SER A 48 3.29 0.28 9.67
CA SER A 48 2.58 0.15 8.39
C SER A 48 3.09 -1.05 7.61
N PHE A 49 2.17 -1.84 7.05
CA PHE A 49 2.50 -3.03 6.29
C PHE A 49 2.04 -2.90 4.84
N ASP A 50 2.95 -3.26 3.93
CA ASP A 50 2.76 -3.22 2.49
C ASP A 50 3.32 -4.50 1.85
N PRO A 51 2.67 -5.06 0.81
CA PRO A 51 3.18 -6.26 0.14
C PRO A 51 4.59 -6.08 -0.44
N ALA A 52 4.98 -4.84 -0.79
CA ALA A 52 6.31 -4.50 -1.28
C ALA A 52 7.44 -4.86 -0.28
N GLN A 53 7.14 -4.94 1.02
CA GLN A 53 8.12 -5.31 2.05
C GLN A 53 8.72 -6.70 1.81
N LYS A 54 7.97 -7.62 1.21
CA LYS A 54 8.52 -8.92 0.79
C LYS A 54 9.60 -8.76 -0.27
N SER A 55 9.38 -7.94 -1.29
CA SER A 55 10.37 -7.65 -2.33
C SER A 55 11.62 -6.97 -1.75
N TRP A 56 11.47 -6.19 -0.68
CA TRP A 56 12.60 -5.59 0.03
C TRP A 56 13.43 -6.65 0.77
N MET A 57 12.80 -7.58 1.47
CA MET A 57 13.48 -8.72 2.12
C MET A 57 14.24 -9.59 1.11
N GLU A 58 13.71 -9.76 -0.10
CA GLU A 58 14.30 -10.56 -1.17
C GLU A 58 15.42 -9.83 -1.92
N ASN A 59 15.61 -8.52 -1.70
CA ASN A 59 16.44 -7.63 -2.52
C ASN A 59 16.06 -7.67 -4.01
N ALA A 60 14.79 -7.88 -4.30
CA ALA A 60 14.23 -7.89 -5.64
C ALA A 60 13.77 -6.50 -6.10
N ALA A 61 13.59 -5.57 -5.17
CA ALA A 61 13.12 -4.21 -5.43
C ALA A 61 14.30 -3.30 -5.78
N GLY A 62 14.60 -3.12 -7.04
CA GLY A 62 15.74 -2.34 -7.53
C GLY A 62 15.72 -0.83 -7.19
N TYR A 63 14.66 -0.34 -6.52
CA TYR A 63 14.51 1.05 -6.09
C TYR A 63 14.84 1.28 -4.61
N MET A 64 15.19 0.23 -3.88
CA MET A 64 15.60 0.32 -2.47
C MET A 64 17.02 -0.22 -2.29
N ALA A 65 17.71 0.33 -1.31
CA ALA A 65 18.97 -0.25 -0.84
C ALA A 65 18.74 -1.69 -0.35
N PRO A 66 19.65 -2.62 -0.63
CA PRO A 66 19.56 -3.99 -0.16
C PRO A 66 19.43 -4.06 1.36
N VAL A 67 18.52 -4.90 1.83
CA VAL A 67 18.40 -5.21 3.27
C VAL A 67 19.34 -6.35 3.58
N GLU A 68 20.32 -6.13 4.48
CA GLU A 68 21.24 -7.17 4.90
C GLU A 68 20.56 -8.17 5.85
N ILE A 69 21.01 -9.42 5.84
CA ILE A 69 20.62 -10.40 6.86
C ILE A 69 21.13 -9.91 8.22
N GLY A 70 20.26 -9.89 9.22
CA GLY A 70 20.51 -9.27 10.51
C GLY A 70 20.26 -7.75 10.53
N GLY A 71 19.92 -7.14 9.40
CA GLY A 71 19.46 -5.74 9.33
C GLY A 71 18.01 -5.57 9.78
N VAL A 72 17.68 -4.37 10.26
CA VAL A 72 16.31 -4.06 10.69
C VAL A 72 15.35 -4.14 9.51
N MET A 73 14.21 -4.79 9.70
CA MET A 73 13.15 -4.85 8.70
C MET A 73 12.67 -3.43 8.36
N PRO A 74 12.80 -2.97 7.10
CA PRO A 74 12.36 -1.64 6.72
C PRO A 74 10.83 -1.54 6.71
N GLY A 75 10.33 -0.35 7.03
CA GLY A 75 8.90 -0.08 7.02
C GLY A 75 8.60 1.36 7.39
N SER A 76 7.43 1.83 6.98
CA SER A 76 6.89 3.08 7.47
C SER A 76 6.19 2.88 8.80
N GLY A 77 6.13 3.93 9.59
CA GLY A 77 5.41 3.96 10.85
C GLY A 77 4.99 5.39 11.20
N ALA A 78 4.22 5.51 12.26
CA ALA A 78 3.85 6.78 12.86
C ALA A 78 4.04 6.69 14.37
N GLY A 79 4.39 7.81 14.98
CA GLY A 79 4.68 7.85 16.40
C GLY A 79 4.79 9.26 16.95
N VAL A 80 5.36 9.33 18.14
CA VAL A 80 5.54 10.59 18.88
C VAL A 80 7.02 10.80 19.16
N VAL A 81 7.50 11.99 18.88
CA VAL A 81 8.88 12.40 19.18
C VAL A 81 9.12 12.37 20.69
N VAL A 82 10.16 11.69 21.12
CA VAL A 82 10.58 11.59 22.52
C VAL A 82 11.75 12.55 22.80
N ARG A 83 12.72 12.58 21.89
CA ARG A 83 13.89 13.49 21.91
C ARG A 83 14.26 13.85 20.48
N SER A 84 14.89 15.03 20.31
CA SER A 84 15.29 15.52 19.00
C SER A 84 16.62 16.25 19.06
N GLY A 85 17.49 15.96 18.10
CA GLY A 85 18.68 16.72 17.75
C GLY A 85 18.45 17.67 16.56
N HIS A 86 17.19 17.86 16.11
CA HIS A 86 16.83 18.72 14.98
C HIS A 86 15.85 19.83 15.39
N PRO A 87 16.07 21.10 14.97
CA PRO A 87 15.28 22.25 15.46
C PRO A 87 13.80 22.19 15.06
N ASP A 88 13.44 21.53 13.96
CA ASP A 88 12.06 21.48 13.49
C ASP A 88 11.21 20.44 14.22
N PHE A 89 11.78 19.55 15.02
CA PHE A 89 11.08 18.52 15.76
C PHE A 89 11.27 18.68 17.27
N GLY A 90 10.17 18.65 18.03
CA GLY A 90 10.18 18.73 19.49
C GLY A 90 9.50 17.53 20.15
N PRO A 91 9.83 17.22 21.42
CA PRO A 91 9.12 16.20 22.20
C PRO A 91 7.61 16.45 22.20
N GLY A 92 6.84 15.40 21.89
CA GLY A 92 5.39 15.46 21.76
C GLY A 92 4.88 15.65 20.33
N ASP A 93 5.74 16.02 19.37
CA ASP A 93 5.33 16.11 17.95
C ASP A 93 4.88 14.75 17.43
N ALA A 94 3.72 14.73 16.79
CA ALA A 94 3.24 13.56 16.05
C ALA A 94 3.91 13.53 14.68
N VAL A 95 4.53 12.39 14.35
CA VAL A 95 5.32 12.21 13.13
C VAL A 95 5.01 10.89 12.45
N TYR A 96 5.30 10.83 11.15
CA TYR A 96 5.26 9.58 10.37
C TYR A 96 6.42 9.56 9.37
N GLY A 97 6.85 8.35 8.99
CA GLY A 97 7.97 8.21 8.07
C GLY A 97 8.61 6.82 8.12
N ARG A 98 9.88 6.74 7.74
CA ARG A 98 10.64 5.48 7.67
C ARG A 98 11.25 5.13 9.02
N LEU A 99 10.47 4.48 9.89
CA LEU A 99 10.89 4.09 11.24
C LEU A 99 11.58 2.72 11.30
N GLY A 100 11.38 1.87 10.28
CA GLY A 100 11.70 0.45 10.38
C GLY A 100 10.77 -0.27 11.38
N TRP A 101 10.92 -1.57 11.53
CA TRP A 101 10.14 -2.31 12.52
C TRP A 101 10.82 -2.22 13.89
N ARG A 102 10.61 -1.08 14.56
CA ARG A 102 11.15 -0.75 15.89
C ARG A 102 10.04 -0.16 16.75
N ASP A 103 10.06 -0.43 18.04
CA ASP A 103 9.17 0.22 19.01
C ASP A 103 9.68 1.63 19.40
N TYR A 104 10.99 1.82 19.39
CA TYR A 104 11.65 3.13 19.43
C TYR A 104 12.63 3.22 18.26
N ALA A 105 12.62 4.34 17.55
CA ALA A 105 13.44 4.51 16.36
C ALA A 105 14.19 5.85 16.41
N THR A 106 15.50 5.81 16.45
CA THR A 106 16.35 6.98 16.16
C THR A 106 16.60 7.01 14.66
N VAL A 107 16.16 8.09 14.00
CA VAL A 107 16.20 8.23 12.54
C VAL A 107 16.59 9.65 12.15
N PRO A 108 17.18 9.86 10.95
CA PRO A 108 17.39 11.19 10.39
C PRO A 108 16.08 11.97 10.26
N ALA A 109 16.12 13.28 10.53
CA ALA A 109 14.93 14.13 10.48
C ALA A 109 14.27 14.19 9.09
N ASP A 110 15.04 14.04 8.01
CA ASP A 110 14.56 13.99 6.63
C ASP A 110 13.79 12.69 6.28
N ALA A 111 13.87 11.68 7.14
CA ALA A 111 13.05 10.48 7.04
C ALA A 111 11.63 10.64 7.60
N LEU A 112 11.32 11.81 8.20
CA LEU A 112 10.08 12.09 8.91
C LEU A 112 9.32 13.26 8.31
N ASP A 113 8.00 13.11 8.28
CA ASP A 113 7.03 14.19 8.08
C ASP A 113 6.25 14.44 9.40
N LYS A 114 5.86 15.69 9.70
CA LYS A 114 4.93 15.96 10.78
C LYS A 114 3.53 15.53 10.40
N ALA A 115 2.85 14.83 11.30
CA ALA A 115 1.45 14.52 11.11
C ALA A 115 0.60 15.80 11.12
N PRO A 116 -0.35 15.98 10.20
CA PRO A 116 -1.25 17.13 10.22
C PRO A 116 -2.05 17.19 11.51
N GLU A 117 -2.20 18.37 12.07
CA GLU A 117 -2.95 18.60 13.30
C GLU A 117 -4.39 18.08 13.20
N GLY A 118 -4.84 17.38 14.23
CA GLY A 118 -6.19 16.83 14.33
C GLY A 118 -6.45 15.57 13.48
N VAL A 119 -5.44 15.04 12.79
CA VAL A 119 -5.58 13.79 12.01
C VAL A 119 -5.00 12.62 12.82
N PRO A 120 -5.79 11.58 13.15
CA PRO A 120 -5.31 10.39 13.84
C PRO A 120 -4.17 9.69 13.08
N LEU A 121 -3.18 9.13 13.79
CA LEU A 121 -1.98 8.55 13.17
C LEU A 121 -2.28 7.34 12.27
N ASP A 122 -3.29 6.55 12.58
CA ASP A 122 -3.76 5.45 11.72
C ASP A 122 -4.35 5.97 10.41
N ALA A 123 -5.09 7.08 10.44
CA ALA A 123 -5.60 7.77 9.24
C ALA A 123 -4.44 8.38 8.43
N VAL A 124 -3.43 8.96 9.10
CA VAL A 124 -2.21 9.46 8.44
C VAL A 124 -1.55 8.34 7.63
N LEU A 125 -1.27 7.18 8.25
CA LEU A 125 -0.65 6.04 7.57
C LEU A 125 -1.54 5.40 6.49
N SER A 126 -2.86 5.51 6.64
CA SER A 126 -3.82 4.95 5.68
C SER A 126 -3.95 5.79 4.42
N VAL A 127 -3.89 7.13 4.53
CA VAL A 127 -4.23 8.03 3.42
C VAL A 127 -3.11 9.00 3.05
N LEU A 128 -2.36 9.56 4.01
CA LEU A 128 -1.41 10.64 3.71
C LEU A 128 0.01 10.16 3.38
N GLY A 129 0.36 8.93 3.76
CA GLY A 129 1.69 8.38 3.49
C GLY A 129 1.83 7.79 2.08
N GLY A 130 2.78 6.87 1.93
CA GLY A 130 3.11 6.23 0.66
C GLY A 130 1.91 5.59 -0.05
N THR A 131 0.94 5.05 0.69
CA THR A 131 -0.27 4.44 0.12
C THR A 131 -1.14 5.46 -0.61
N GLY A 132 -1.43 6.60 0.01
CA GLY A 132 -2.25 7.65 -0.59
C GLY A 132 -1.55 8.34 -1.75
N ARG A 133 -0.26 8.68 -1.59
CA ARG A 133 0.57 9.22 -2.69
C ARG A 133 0.54 8.28 -3.89
N THR A 134 0.69 6.96 -3.66
CA THR A 134 0.59 5.95 -4.73
C THR A 134 -0.78 5.95 -5.39
N ALA A 135 -1.86 5.91 -4.61
CA ALA A 135 -3.22 5.87 -5.15
C ALA A 135 -3.53 7.12 -5.98
N TYR A 136 -3.21 8.31 -5.46
CA TYR A 136 -3.47 9.58 -6.13
C TYR A 136 -2.62 9.71 -7.41
N LEU A 137 -1.31 9.60 -7.29
CA LEU A 137 -0.40 9.87 -8.40
C LEU A 137 -0.52 8.82 -9.51
N ALA A 138 -0.65 7.53 -9.17
CA ALA A 138 -0.82 6.49 -10.17
C ALA A 138 -2.13 6.68 -10.95
N LEU A 139 -3.24 7.00 -10.28
CA LEU A 139 -4.50 7.23 -10.96
C LEU A 139 -4.45 8.52 -11.79
N MET A 140 -3.97 9.64 -11.22
CA MET A 140 -4.02 10.93 -11.90
C MET A 140 -2.98 11.09 -13.02
N LYS A 141 -1.77 10.52 -12.86
CA LYS A 141 -0.69 10.66 -13.85
C LYS A 141 -0.72 9.59 -14.94
N VAL A 142 -1.12 8.37 -14.59
CA VAL A 142 -1.14 7.24 -15.53
C VAL A 142 -2.57 6.91 -15.96
N GLY A 143 -3.50 6.80 -15.03
CA GLY A 143 -4.92 6.50 -15.31
C GLY A 143 -5.64 7.66 -16.00
N GLN A 144 -5.34 8.90 -15.64
CA GLN A 144 -5.90 10.13 -16.21
C GLN A 144 -7.44 10.13 -16.31
N PRO A 145 -8.15 9.90 -15.19
CA PRO A 145 -9.59 9.69 -15.19
C PRO A 145 -10.35 10.92 -15.69
N VAL A 146 -11.36 10.66 -16.51
CA VAL A 146 -12.33 11.66 -16.97
C VAL A 146 -13.71 11.29 -16.43
N ALA A 147 -14.54 12.31 -16.13
CA ALA A 147 -15.89 12.07 -15.66
C ALA A 147 -16.70 11.24 -16.67
N GLY A 148 -17.32 10.16 -16.18
CA GLY A 148 -18.04 9.20 -17.00
C GLY A 148 -17.25 7.93 -17.34
N ASP A 149 -15.92 7.92 -17.17
CA ASP A 149 -15.09 6.72 -17.38
C ASP A 149 -15.51 5.56 -16.45
N THR A 150 -15.44 4.34 -16.95
CA THR A 150 -15.55 3.12 -16.16
C THR A 150 -14.16 2.72 -15.66
N LEU A 151 -13.92 2.96 -14.37
CA LEU A 151 -12.70 2.59 -13.66
C LEU A 151 -12.89 1.23 -12.98
N VAL A 152 -12.08 0.26 -13.36
CA VAL A 152 -12.03 -1.07 -12.72
C VAL A 152 -10.75 -1.22 -11.92
N ILE A 153 -10.84 -1.74 -10.70
CA ILE A 153 -9.73 -1.82 -9.75
C ILE A 153 -9.60 -3.25 -9.24
N SER A 154 -8.44 -3.87 -9.42
CA SER A 154 -8.10 -5.14 -8.76
C SER A 154 -7.57 -4.90 -7.35
N GLY A 155 -7.82 -5.86 -6.42
CA GLY A 155 -7.46 -5.67 -5.01
C GLY A 155 -8.13 -4.44 -4.39
N ALA A 156 -9.37 -4.16 -4.81
CA ALA A 156 -10.08 -2.92 -4.50
C ALA A 156 -10.32 -2.69 -3.00
N ALA A 157 -10.44 -3.75 -2.20
CA ALA A 157 -10.61 -3.66 -0.75
C ALA A 157 -9.28 -3.57 0.03
N GLY A 158 -8.14 -3.50 -0.66
CA GLY A 158 -6.84 -3.22 -0.06
C GLY A 158 -6.61 -1.73 0.15
N ALA A 159 -5.48 -1.38 0.76
CA ALA A 159 -5.12 -0.01 1.10
C ALA A 159 -5.15 0.93 -0.13
N THR A 160 -4.35 0.61 -1.16
CA THR A 160 -4.28 1.42 -2.38
C THR A 160 -5.59 1.38 -3.17
N GLY A 161 -6.15 0.18 -3.38
CA GLY A 161 -7.34 0.01 -4.22
C GLY A 161 -8.57 0.76 -3.69
N SER A 162 -8.79 0.77 -2.38
CA SER A 162 -9.91 1.49 -1.77
C SER A 162 -9.78 3.01 -1.91
N LEU A 163 -8.57 3.54 -1.87
CA LEU A 163 -8.31 4.96 -2.11
C LEU A 163 -8.48 5.32 -3.59
N VAL A 164 -7.92 4.50 -4.49
CA VAL A 164 -8.08 4.69 -5.95
C VAL A 164 -9.55 4.79 -6.32
N GLY A 165 -10.40 3.92 -5.78
CA GLY A 165 -11.83 3.96 -6.08
C GLY A 165 -12.53 5.22 -5.55
N GLN A 166 -12.21 5.64 -4.32
CA GLN A 166 -12.76 6.88 -3.77
C GLN A 166 -12.28 8.11 -4.56
N ILE A 167 -11.02 8.14 -4.97
CA ILE A 167 -10.48 9.20 -5.85
C ILE A 167 -11.17 9.16 -7.22
N GLY A 168 -11.41 7.97 -7.78
CA GLY A 168 -12.18 7.78 -9.01
C GLY A 168 -13.61 8.31 -8.89
N LYS A 169 -14.29 8.07 -7.76
CA LYS A 169 -15.61 8.66 -7.49
C LYS A 169 -15.55 10.19 -7.41
N ILE A 170 -14.49 10.75 -6.81
CA ILE A 170 -14.27 12.19 -6.77
C ILE A 170 -14.05 12.75 -8.18
N ALA A 171 -13.37 12.02 -9.06
CA ALA A 171 -13.17 12.40 -10.46
C ALA A 171 -14.42 12.22 -11.35
N GLY A 172 -15.49 11.64 -10.82
CA GLY A 172 -16.75 11.41 -11.56
C GLY A 172 -16.79 10.10 -12.34
N CYS A 173 -15.90 9.14 -12.05
CA CYS A 173 -15.89 7.83 -12.68
C CYS A 173 -17.04 6.94 -12.16
N ARG A 174 -17.45 6.01 -13.01
CA ARG A 174 -18.16 4.81 -12.59
C ARG A 174 -17.10 3.79 -12.12
N VAL A 175 -17.16 3.39 -10.85
CA VAL A 175 -16.12 2.59 -10.20
C VAL A 175 -16.60 1.16 -9.92
N ILE A 176 -15.85 0.18 -10.41
CA ILE A 176 -16.08 -1.25 -10.19
C ILE A 176 -14.88 -1.82 -9.44
N GLY A 177 -15.11 -2.37 -8.25
CA GLY A 177 -14.06 -2.99 -7.44
C GLY A 177 -14.02 -4.50 -7.60
N ILE A 178 -12.82 -5.11 -7.72
CA ILE A 178 -12.63 -6.56 -7.66
C ILE A 178 -12.00 -6.89 -6.31
N ALA A 179 -12.70 -7.67 -5.47
CA ALA A 179 -12.27 -8.03 -4.13
C ALA A 179 -12.62 -9.49 -3.80
N GLY A 180 -12.12 -10.04 -2.72
CA GLY A 180 -12.37 -11.43 -2.32
C GLY A 180 -13.29 -11.54 -1.12
N GLY A 181 -14.49 -12.05 -1.34
CA GLY A 181 -15.50 -12.30 -0.32
C GLY A 181 -16.60 -11.23 -0.24
N PRO A 182 -17.81 -11.65 0.19
CA PRO A 182 -18.99 -10.78 0.18
C PRO A 182 -18.85 -9.56 1.10
N GLU A 183 -18.20 -9.70 2.25
CA GLU A 183 -18.01 -8.59 3.20
C GLU A 183 -17.18 -7.45 2.60
N LYS A 184 -16.11 -7.78 1.87
CA LYS A 184 -15.28 -6.78 1.18
C LYS A 184 -16.05 -6.10 0.05
N CYS A 185 -16.81 -6.87 -0.72
CA CYS A 185 -17.65 -6.32 -1.78
C CYS A 185 -18.76 -5.40 -1.23
N ALA A 186 -19.40 -5.79 -0.12
CA ALA A 186 -20.39 -4.96 0.56
C ALA A 186 -19.77 -3.66 1.07
N TRP A 187 -18.58 -3.71 1.70
CA TRP A 187 -17.88 -2.52 2.14
C TRP A 187 -17.59 -1.53 1.00
N LEU A 188 -17.12 -2.03 -0.16
CA LEU A 188 -16.86 -1.19 -1.32
C LEU A 188 -18.11 -0.46 -1.80
N THR A 189 -19.25 -1.16 -1.90
CA THR A 189 -20.48 -0.59 -2.47
C THR A 189 -21.28 0.21 -1.47
N GLN A 190 -21.38 -0.24 -0.22
CA GLN A 190 -22.25 0.37 0.79
C GLN A 190 -21.60 1.52 1.54
N GLU A 191 -20.29 1.44 1.78
CA GLU A 191 -19.58 2.45 2.56
C GLU A 191 -18.72 3.37 1.70
N LEU A 192 -18.04 2.84 0.65
CA LEU A 192 -17.14 3.63 -0.19
C LEU A 192 -17.80 4.17 -1.46
N GLY A 193 -19.08 3.83 -1.71
CA GLY A 193 -19.85 4.35 -2.82
C GLY A 193 -19.40 3.87 -4.22
N PHE A 194 -18.75 2.71 -4.31
CA PHE A 194 -18.46 2.07 -5.58
C PHE A 194 -19.77 1.66 -6.26
N ASP A 195 -19.83 1.79 -7.58
CA ASP A 195 -21.06 1.48 -8.33
C ASP A 195 -21.32 -0.02 -8.45
N ALA A 196 -20.28 -0.85 -8.36
CA ALA A 196 -20.37 -2.30 -8.30
C ALA A 196 -19.13 -2.91 -7.68
N ALA A 197 -19.27 -4.16 -7.23
CA ALA A 197 -18.14 -4.99 -6.81
C ALA A 197 -18.27 -6.39 -7.41
N ILE A 198 -17.12 -7.05 -7.64
CA ILE A 198 -17.01 -8.42 -8.15
C ILE A 198 -16.27 -9.25 -7.11
N ASP A 199 -16.91 -10.30 -6.60
CA ASP A 199 -16.27 -11.26 -5.72
C ASP A 199 -15.54 -12.34 -6.54
N TYR A 200 -14.24 -12.14 -6.76
CA TYR A 200 -13.45 -13.05 -7.58
C TYR A 200 -13.37 -14.49 -7.02
N ARG A 201 -13.76 -14.70 -5.76
CA ARG A 201 -13.78 -16.04 -5.14
C ARG A 201 -15.01 -16.86 -5.56
N HIS A 202 -16.12 -16.19 -5.86
CA HIS A 202 -17.41 -16.80 -6.15
C HIS A 202 -17.94 -16.49 -7.55
N GLU A 203 -17.38 -15.47 -8.21
CA GLU A 203 -17.82 -15.01 -9.53
C GLU A 203 -16.69 -15.09 -10.55
N LYS A 204 -17.04 -15.32 -11.81
CA LYS A 204 -16.09 -15.25 -12.93
C LYS A 204 -15.90 -13.78 -13.33
N VAL A 205 -14.74 -13.22 -13.03
CA VAL A 205 -14.42 -11.80 -13.25
C VAL A 205 -14.72 -11.38 -14.69
N ARG A 206 -14.28 -12.15 -15.69
CA ARG A 206 -14.50 -11.85 -17.12
C ARG A 206 -15.98 -11.74 -17.48
N ALA A 207 -16.83 -12.64 -16.97
CA ALA A 207 -18.26 -12.61 -17.22
C ALA A 207 -18.90 -11.37 -16.58
N ARG A 208 -18.55 -11.10 -15.32
CA ARG A 208 -19.08 -9.93 -14.61
C ARG A 208 -18.62 -8.61 -15.23
N LEU A 209 -17.37 -8.52 -15.70
CA LEU A 209 -16.89 -7.32 -16.42
C LEU A 209 -17.68 -7.09 -17.72
N ARG A 210 -18.03 -8.16 -18.45
CA ARG A 210 -18.88 -8.03 -19.64
C ARG A 210 -20.24 -7.43 -19.30
N ASP A 211 -20.84 -7.85 -18.19
CA ASP A 211 -22.17 -7.42 -17.78
C ASP A 211 -22.15 -5.99 -17.17
N LEU A 212 -21.12 -5.69 -16.37
CA LEU A 212 -20.99 -4.42 -15.64
C LEU A 212 -20.35 -3.30 -16.48
N ALA A 213 -19.51 -3.64 -17.45
CA ALA A 213 -18.85 -2.70 -18.36
C ALA A 213 -19.11 -3.08 -19.82
N PRO A 214 -20.39 -2.98 -20.32
CA PRO A 214 -20.75 -3.42 -21.66
C PRO A 214 -20.02 -2.61 -22.75
N ALA A 215 -19.73 -1.33 -22.53
CA ALA A 215 -18.96 -0.49 -23.43
C ALA A 215 -17.43 -0.71 -23.35
N GLY A 216 -16.97 -1.44 -22.35
CA GLY A 216 -15.54 -1.68 -22.06
C GLY A 216 -15.10 -1.01 -20.77
N VAL A 217 -13.86 -1.28 -20.41
CA VAL A 217 -13.16 -0.72 -19.24
C VAL A 217 -12.30 0.44 -19.72
N ASP A 218 -12.62 1.67 -19.30
CA ASP A 218 -11.89 2.86 -19.74
C ASP A 218 -10.56 3.01 -19.00
N ILE A 219 -10.50 2.58 -17.72
CA ILE A 219 -9.28 2.57 -16.92
C ILE A 219 -9.21 1.26 -16.12
N PHE A 220 -8.12 0.52 -16.22
CA PHE A 220 -7.86 -0.61 -15.33
C PHE A 220 -6.69 -0.32 -14.39
N PHE A 221 -6.96 -0.34 -13.08
CA PHE A 221 -5.94 -0.15 -12.05
C PHE A 221 -5.59 -1.50 -11.41
N ASP A 222 -4.37 -1.98 -11.64
CA ASP A 222 -3.96 -3.32 -11.25
C ASP A 222 -3.03 -3.35 -10.04
N ASN A 223 -3.48 -4.04 -8.98
CA ASN A 223 -2.70 -4.37 -7.79
C ASN A 223 -2.38 -5.87 -7.70
N VAL A 224 -2.94 -6.70 -8.58
CA VAL A 224 -2.97 -8.16 -8.42
C VAL A 224 -2.23 -8.90 -9.51
N GLY A 225 -2.41 -8.52 -10.78
CA GLY A 225 -1.89 -9.27 -11.91
C GLY A 225 -2.66 -10.58 -12.18
N GLY A 226 -1.98 -11.55 -12.78
CA GLY A 226 -2.50 -12.91 -13.00
C GLY A 226 -3.77 -12.96 -13.85
N GLU A 227 -4.70 -13.86 -13.50
CA GLU A 227 -5.94 -14.06 -14.27
C GLU A 227 -6.86 -12.83 -14.24
N ILE A 228 -6.85 -12.04 -13.16
CA ILE A 228 -7.65 -10.81 -13.10
C ILE A 228 -7.17 -9.81 -14.16
N LEU A 229 -5.86 -9.67 -14.35
CA LEU A 229 -5.30 -8.85 -15.43
C LEU A 229 -5.71 -9.41 -16.80
N ASN A 230 -5.63 -10.74 -17.03
CA ASN A 230 -6.10 -11.36 -18.27
C ASN A 230 -7.57 -11.02 -18.57
N ASP A 231 -8.42 -11.11 -17.54
CA ASP A 231 -9.86 -10.86 -17.69
C ASP A 231 -10.14 -9.38 -18.00
N ALA A 232 -9.41 -8.46 -17.38
CA ALA A 232 -9.51 -7.02 -17.64
C ALA A 232 -9.03 -6.67 -19.06
N LEU A 233 -7.87 -7.19 -19.49
CA LEU A 233 -7.33 -6.98 -20.84
C LEU A 233 -8.28 -7.47 -21.95
N ALA A 234 -9.15 -8.42 -21.66
CA ALA A 234 -10.16 -8.89 -22.60
C ALA A 234 -11.38 -7.96 -22.75
N ARG A 235 -11.45 -6.89 -21.94
CA ARG A 235 -12.61 -5.98 -21.86
C ARG A 235 -12.25 -4.50 -21.93
N LEU A 236 -11.04 -4.16 -22.32
CA LEU A 236 -10.60 -2.76 -22.42
C LEU A 236 -11.43 -2.00 -23.47
N ALA A 237 -11.78 -0.78 -23.15
CA ALA A 237 -12.27 0.21 -24.10
C ALA A 237 -11.14 0.70 -25.02
N ALA A 238 -11.48 1.45 -26.05
CA ALA A 238 -10.48 2.03 -26.95
C ALA A 238 -9.56 3.01 -26.20
N ARG A 239 -8.26 2.83 -26.36
CA ARG A 239 -7.19 3.65 -25.76
C ARG A 239 -7.13 3.63 -24.23
N ALA A 240 -7.74 2.63 -23.58
CA ALA A 240 -7.74 2.49 -22.14
C ALA A 240 -6.32 2.40 -21.55
N PRO A 241 -5.97 3.22 -20.54
CA PRO A 241 -4.77 2.99 -19.74
C PRO A 241 -4.95 1.83 -18.78
N VAL A 242 -3.93 0.98 -18.70
CA VAL A 242 -3.77 -0.08 -17.69
C VAL A 242 -2.63 0.34 -16.77
N VAL A 243 -2.96 0.69 -15.54
CA VAL A 243 -2.02 1.15 -14.51
C VAL A 243 -1.52 -0.07 -13.73
N ILE A 244 -0.27 -0.45 -13.90
CA ILE A 244 0.33 -1.56 -13.13
C ILE A 244 0.97 -0.97 -11.86
N CYS A 245 0.28 -1.09 -10.74
CA CYS A 245 0.71 -0.62 -9.43
C CYS A 245 1.34 -1.75 -8.59
N GLY A 246 0.84 -2.98 -8.75
CA GLY A 246 1.32 -4.15 -8.03
C GLY A 246 0.94 -5.46 -8.72
N ALA A 247 1.50 -6.56 -8.25
CA ALA A 247 1.24 -7.88 -8.78
C ALA A 247 1.30 -8.93 -7.64
N ILE A 248 0.47 -8.74 -6.60
CA ILE A 248 0.55 -9.55 -5.37
C ILE A 248 0.39 -11.06 -5.64
N SER A 249 -0.32 -11.45 -6.70
CA SER A 249 -0.45 -12.85 -7.11
C SER A 249 0.88 -13.50 -7.52
N ARG A 250 1.91 -12.70 -7.77
CA ARG A 250 3.22 -13.15 -8.25
C ARG A 250 4.32 -13.09 -7.19
N TYR A 251 4.09 -12.46 -6.04
CA TYR A 251 5.14 -12.19 -5.05
C TYR A 251 5.70 -13.45 -4.36
N ASN A 252 5.03 -14.59 -4.44
CA ASN A 252 5.53 -15.86 -3.91
C ASN A 252 6.35 -16.69 -4.92
N PHE A 253 6.62 -16.14 -6.11
CA PHE A 253 7.44 -16.79 -7.12
C PHE A 253 8.80 -16.09 -7.24
N ASP A 254 9.86 -16.86 -7.44
CA ASP A 254 11.17 -16.28 -7.81
C ASP A 254 11.07 -15.75 -9.25
N PRO A 255 11.28 -14.44 -9.48
CA PRO A 255 11.20 -13.86 -10.82
C PRO A 255 12.24 -14.43 -11.81
N ARG A 256 13.28 -15.11 -11.31
CA ARG A 256 14.32 -15.76 -12.12
C ARG A 256 14.02 -17.25 -12.39
N SER A 257 13.00 -17.78 -11.73
CA SER A 257 12.63 -19.19 -11.90
C SER A 257 11.88 -19.42 -13.20
N PRO A 258 12.15 -20.52 -13.93
CA PRO A 258 11.32 -20.94 -15.05
C PRO A 258 9.88 -21.31 -14.63
N GLN A 259 9.64 -21.49 -13.34
CA GLN A 259 8.31 -21.75 -12.77
C GLN A 259 7.51 -20.45 -12.52
N MET A 260 8.12 -19.28 -12.77
CA MET A 260 7.41 -18.00 -12.69
C MET A 260 6.21 -18.03 -13.63
N PRO A 261 4.99 -17.73 -13.15
CA PRO A 261 3.81 -17.70 -14.02
C PRO A 261 4.06 -16.78 -15.21
N GLU A 262 3.66 -17.24 -16.40
CA GLU A 262 3.73 -16.44 -17.62
C GLU A 262 2.99 -15.11 -17.45
N GLY A 263 3.37 -14.12 -18.25
CA GLY A 263 2.67 -12.84 -18.35
C GLY A 263 1.26 -13.00 -18.91
N PRO A 264 0.55 -11.87 -19.13
CA PRO A 264 -0.80 -11.94 -19.66
C PRO A 264 -0.82 -12.63 -21.02
N ARG A 265 -1.63 -13.71 -21.12
CA ARG A 265 -1.74 -14.54 -22.35
C ARG A 265 -2.39 -13.79 -23.51
N ASN A 266 -3.15 -12.75 -23.20
CA ASN A 266 -3.92 -11.95 -24.16
C ASN A 266 -3.44 -10.52 -24.29
N TYR A 267 -2.17 -10.26 -23.99
CA TYR A 267 -1.58 -8.91 -24.11
C TYR A 267 -1.75 -8.31 -25.51
N PHE A 268 -1.91 -9.14 -26.53
CA PHE A 268 -2.14 -8.68 -27.91
C PHE A 268 -3.45 -7.89 -28.08
N ASN A 269 -4.41 -8.01 -27.13
CA ASN A 269 -5.60 -7.16 -27.13
C ASN A 269 -5.28 -5.67 -27.03
N VAL A 270 -4.11 -5.31 -26.49
CA VAL A 270 -3.61 -3.93 -26.47
C VAL A 270 -3.52 -3.33 -27.89
N VAL A 271 -3.17 -4.16 -28.89
CA VAL A 271 -3.12 -3.72 -30.30
C VAL A 271 -4.51 -3.37 -30.83
N PHE A 272 -5.51 -4.21 -30.54
CA PHE A 272 -6.87 -4.03 -31.06
C PHE A 272 -7.58 -2.84 -30.43
N THR A 273 -7.26 -2.51 -29.18
CA THR A 273 -7.87 -1.40 -28.44
C THR A 273 -7.05 -0.11 -28.53
N GLY A 274 -5.76 -0.19 -28.93
CA GLY A 274 -4.83 0.93 -28.82
C GLY A 274 -4.55 1.32 -27.37
N ALA A 275 -4.78 0.41 -26.43
CA ALA A 275 -4.56 0.61 -25.01
C ALA A 275 -3.08 0.80 -24.66
N THR A 276 -2.80 1.36 -23.51
CA THR A 276 -1.44 1.46 -22.95
C THR A 276 -1.34 0.65 -21.68
N ILE A 277 -0.19 -0.01 -21.44
CA ILE A 277 0.13 -0.64 -20.15
C ILE A 277 1.33 0.09 -19.59
N GLN A 278 1.16 0.73 -18.44
CA GLN A 278 2.22 1.52 -17.80
C GLN A 278 2.36 1.16 -16.32
N GLY A 279 3.61 0.91 -15.90
CA GLY A 279 3.96 0.75 -14.50
C GLY A 279 3.98 2.08 -13.77
N PHE A 280 3.69 2.05 -12.48
CA PHE A 280 3.82 3.19 -11.58
C PHE A 280 4.75 2.84 -10.42
N LEU A 281 5.74 3.68 -10.18
CA LEU A 281 6.67 3.55 -9.06
C LEU A 281 6.77 4.89 -8.32
N MET A 282 6.26 4.94 -7.09
CA MET A 282 6.12 6.16 -6.30
C MET A 282 7.41 7.01 -6.20
N PRO A 283 8.62 6.46 -5.93
CA PRO A 283 9.85 7.28 -5.85
C PRO A 283 10.21 8.05 -7.12
N GLN A 284 9.64 7.71 -8.27
CA GLN A 284 9.87 8.47 -9.51
C GLN A 284 9.05 9.77 -9.58
N HIS A 285 8.18 10.02 -8.60
CA HIS A 285 7.22 11.13 -8.56
C HIS A 285 7.38 12.02 -7.32
N GLU A 286 8.55 12.07 -6.69
CA GLU A 286 8.79 12.83 -5.45
C GLU A 286 8.43 14.31 -5.57
N ARG A 287 8.62 14.91 -6.75
CA ARG A 287 8.26 16.33 -7.01
C ARG A 287 6.75 16.60 -6.90
N ASP A 288 5.92 15.56 -7.08
CA ASP A 288 4.47 15.66 -7.04
C ASP A 288 3.88 15.36 -5.64
N TYR A 289 4.71 14.95 -4.66
CA TYR A 289 4.23 14.62 -3.31
C TYR A 289 3.51 15.76 -2.61
N PRO A 290 4.00 17.02 -2.64
CA PRO A 290 3.31 18.10 -1.96
C PRO A 290 1.89 18.35 -2.49
N GLU A 291 1.68 18.21 -3.81
CA GLU A 291 0.34 18.30 -4.41
C GLU A 291 -0.55 17.16 -3.95
N ALA A 292 -0.06 15.92 -4.00
CA ALA A 292 -0.80 14.74 -3.58
C ALA A 292 -1.22 14.83 -2.10
N ASP A 293 -0.29 15.21 -1.22
CA ASP A 293 -0.54 15.34 0.20
C ASP A 293 -1.58 16.43 0.50
N ALA A 294 -1.47 17.59 -0.15
CA ALA A 294 -2.42 18.69 0.01
C ALA A 294 -3.84 18.26 -0.43
N ARG A 295 -3.97 17.58 -1.56
CA ARG A 295 -5.25 17.09 -2.07
C ARG A 295 -5.86 16.02 -1.17
N LEU A 296 -5.07 15.04 -0.77
CA LEU A 296 -5.53 13.97 0.11
C LEU A 296 -5.96 14.51 1.47
N ALA A 297 -5.17 15.39 2.08
CA ALA A 297 -5.52 16.03 3.34
C ALA A 297 -6.81 16.87 3.22
N GLN A 298 -6.99 17.60 2.13
CA GLN A 298 -8.23 18.32 1.85
C GLN A 298 -9.44 17.39 1.80
N TRP A 299 -9.33 16.26 1.08
CA TRP A 299 -10.44 15.32 0.91
C TRP A 299 -10.78 14.56 2.19
N VAL A 300 -9.76 14.23 3.01
CA VAL A 300 -9.99 13.64 4.34
C VAL A 300 -10.75 14.61 5.24
N ARG A 301 -10.29 15.87 5.34
CA ARG A 301 -10.96 16.91 6.16
C ARG A 301 -12.39 17.20 5.70
N ALA A 302 -12.64 17.10 4.38
CA ALA A 302 -13.96 17.30 3.81
C ALA A 302 -14.88 16.05 3.88
N GLY A 303 -14.40 14.95 4.48
CA GLY A 303 -15.13 13.67 4.53
C GLY A 303 -15.37 13.00 3.17
N ARG A 304 -14.60 13.39 2.14
CA ARG A 304 -14.70 12.84 0.79
C ARG A 304 -13.91 11.55 0.60
N ILE A 305 -12.91 11.33 1.46
CA ILE A 305 -12.17 10.07 1.58
C ILE A 305 -12.35 9.57 3.01
N THR A 306 -12.81 8.35 3.12
CA THR A 306 -12.93 7.62 4.38
C THR A 306 -11.73 6.70 4.54
N PRO A 307 -10.80 7.01 5.46
CA PRO A 307 -9.70 6.11 5.77
C PRO A 307 -10.23 4.85 6.46
N ARG A 308 -9.60 3.70 6.19
CA ARG A 308 -9.85 2.47 6.94
C ARG A 308 -8.53 1.74 7.21
N ALA A 309 -8.26 1.52 8.48
CA ALA A 309 -7.16 0.71 8.96
C ALA A 309 -7.68 -0.63 9.51
N ASP A 310 -7.01 -1.72 9.13
CA ASP A 310 -7.10 -3.04 9.77
C ASP A 310 -5.94 -3.12 10.77
N VAL A 311 -6.24 -2.87 12.05
CA VAL A 311 -5.22 -2.72 13.09
C VAL A 311 -5.05 -4.02 13.87
N GLN A 312 -3.86 -4.60 13.79
CA GLN A 312 -3.42 -5.64 14.71
C GLN A 312 -2.72 -4.99 15.91
N ARG A 313 -2.50 -5.73 16.99
CA ARG A 313 -1.93 -5.20 18.25
C ARG A 313 -0.78 -6.06 18.73
N GLY A 314 0.16 -5.40 19.43
CA GLY A 314 1.33 -6.03 20.04
C GLY A 314 2.50 -6.17 19.08
N PHE A 315 3.65 -5.59 19.44
CA PHE A 315 4.85 -5.51 18.59
C PHE A 315 5.34 -6.89 18.13
N GLU A 316 5.15 -7.92 18.97
CA GLU A 316 5.49 -9.32 18.69
C GLU A 316 4.74 -9.89 17.48
N ASN A 317 3.61 -9.32 17.10
CA ASN A 317 2.76 -9.78 16.01
C ASN A 317 3.14 -9.17 14.63
N ALA A 318 4.24 -8.40 14.53
CA ALA A 318 4.62 -7.74 13.29
C ALA A 318 4.81 -8.73 12.11
N PRO A 319 5.53 -9.87 12.24
CA PRO A 319 5.61 -10.86 11.17
C PRO A 319 4.25 -11.42 10.73
N ALA A 320 3.41 -11.81 11.69
CA ALA A 320 2.07 -12.33 11.42
C ALA A 320 1.18 -11.29 10.73
N THR A 321 1.33 -10.02 11.09
CA THR A 321 0.60 -8.90 10.48
C THR A 321 0.97 -8.71 9.01
N LEU A 322 2.26 -8.82 8.65
CA LEU A 322 2.68 -8.78 7.25
C LEU A 322 2.11 -9.97 6.45
N MET A 323 2.15 -11.16 7.01
CA MET A 323 1.66 -12.38 6.33
C MET A 323 0.17 -12.30 5.99
N ARG A 324 -0.66 -11.64 6.80
CA ARG A 324 -2.09 -11.42 6.56
C ARG A 324 -2.38 -10.79 5.20
N LEU A 325 -1.47 -9.92 4.68
CA LEU A 325 -1.61 -9.28 3.36
C LEU A 325 -1.63 -10.32 2.23
N PHE A 326 -0.76 -11.32 2.30
CA PHE A 326 -0.64 -12.38 1.28
C PHE A 326 -1.76 -13.43 1.39
N GLU A 327 -2.40 -13.51 2.55
CA GLU A 327 -3.60 -14.32 2.79
C GLU A 327 -4.89 -13.58 2.38
N GLY A 328 -4.79 -12.31 2.02
CA GLY A 328 -5.94 -11.47 1.68
C GLY A 328 -6.92 -11.29 2.84
N ARG A 329 -6.43 -11.22 4.08
CA ARG A 329 -7.26 -11.10 5.29
C ARG A 329 -7.54 -9.66 5.69
N ASN A 330 -6.72 -8.71 5.26
CA ASN A 330 -6.89 -7.29 5.56
C ASN A 330 -8.08 -6.66 4.84
N VAL A 331 -8.68 -5.64 5.45
CA VAL A 331 -9.65 -4.72 4.86
C VAL A 331 -9.13 -3.28 5.02
N GLY A 332 -8.83 -2.62 3.91
CA GLY A 332 -8.13 -1.33 3.97
C GLY A 332 -6.63 -1.48 4.25
N LYS A 333 -6.06 -0.49 4.94
CA LYS A 333 -4.63 -0.43 5.29
C LYS A 333 -4.30 -1.33 6.47
N GLN A 334 -3.38 -2.28 6.29
CA GLN A 334 -2.89 -3.10 7.39
C GLN A 334 -1.91 -2.31 8.24
N LEU A 335 -2.22 -2.18 9.51
CA LEU A 335 -1.39 -1.55 10.54
C LEU A 335 -1.18 -2.50 11.72
N LEU A 336 -0.17 -2.20 12.52
CA LEU A 336 0.04 -2.79 13.84
C LEU A 336 0.18 -1.66 14.87
N GLN A 337 -0.63 -1.65 15.90
CA GLN A 337 -0.44 -0.84 17.09
C GLN A 337 0.64 -1.51 17.95
N VAL A 338 1.74 -0.79 18.23
CA VAL A 338 2.95 -1.35 18.83
C VAL A 338 2.74 -1.72 20.29
N GLU A 339 2.12 -0.84 21.09
CA GLU A 339 1.71 -1.14 22.45
C GLU A 339 0.27 -1.66 22.47
N ALA A 340 0.03 -2.73 23.18
CA ALA A 340 -1.33 -3.08 23.60
C ALA A 340 -1.70 -2.15 24.74
N ASP A 341 -2.85 -1.46 24.63
CA ASP A 341 -3.40 -0.62 25.71
C ASP A 341 -3.55 -1.42 27.00
#